data_b71f2c74a00b842e7bc138808baceec6
#
_entry.id   b71f2c74a00b842e7bc138808baceec6
#
_cell.length_a   1.000
_cell.length_b   1.000
_cell.length_c   1.000
_cell.angle_alpha   90.00
_cell.angle_beta   90.00
_cell.angle_gamma   90.00
#
_symmetry.space_group_name_H-M   'P 1'
#
loop_
_entity.id
_entity.type
_entity.pdbx_description
1 polymer ?
#
loop_
_entity_poly.entity_id
_entity_poly.type
_entity_poly.pdbx_seq_one_letter_code
_entity_poly.pdbx_strand_id
1 'polypeptide(L)'
;MVDDNFIIKQLMTHMDFSQEEAKDEVKYLHQWFKSLPEELKLYRIILADNKNDINFKQPGSHYSTNKRDLMNSHYFTTGVGSKTFLLTVLADKSLVDKEETFNNRVLYPNENEITLKSKGKGVKIINIKEL
;
A
#
# COMPACT_ATOMS: atom_id res chain seq x y z
N MET A 1 9.70 -12.18 5.87
CA MET A 1 10.97 -11.53 6.26
C MET A 1 11.38 -10.55 5.16
N VAL A 2 11.87 -9.37 5.53
CA VAL A 2 12.33 -8.37 4.56
C VAL A 2 13.79 -8.64 4.21
N ASP A 3 14.11 -8.62 2.92
CA ASP A 3 15.49 -8.62 2.47
C ASP A 3 16.02 -7.18 2.48
N ASP A 4 16.68 -6.80 3.56
CA ASP A 4 17.21 -5.45 3.74
C ASP A 4 18.25 -5.10 2.66
N ASN A 5 19.01 -6.07 2.18
CA ASN A 5 20.01 -5.83 1.14
C ASN A 5 19.36 -5.42 -0.19
N PHE A 6 18.19 -6.00 -0.49
CA PHE A 6 17.42 -5.62 -1.67
C PHE A 6 16.96 -4.16 -1.57
N ILE A 7 16.41 -3.75 -0.42
CA ILE A 7 15.96 -2.38 -0.21
C ILE A 7 17.13 -1.39 -0.26
N ILE A 8 18.25 -1.74 0.37
CA ILE A 8 19.48 -0.92 0.31
C ILE A 8 19.91 -0.70 -1.12
N LYS A 9 19.92 -1.77 -1.93
CA LYS A 9 20.30 -1.68 -3.35
C LYS A 9 19.35 -0.77 -4.14
N GLN A 10 18.05 -0.83 -3.87
CA GLN A 10 17.08 0.05 -4.52
C GLN A 10 17.32 1.52 -4.16
N LEU A 11 17.60 1.82 -2.90
CA LEU A 11 17.92 3.18 -2.45
C LEU A 11 19.19 3.72 -3.12
N MET A 12 20.23 2.91 -3.21
CA MET A 12 21.48 3.31 -3.84
C MET A 12 21.33 3.50 -5.36
N THR A 13 20.56 2.65 -6.01
CA THR A 13 20.42 2.64 -7.47
C THR A 13 19.46 3.73 -7.96
N HIS A 14 18.33 3.91 -7.28
CA HIS A 14 17.24 4.77 -7.77
C HIS A 14 17.13 6.10 -7.04
N MET A 15 17.63 6.20 -5.80
CA MET A 15 17.49 7.39 -4.97
C MET A 15 18.82 8.08 -4.68
N ASP A 16 19.91 7.60 -5.27
CA ASP A 16 21.24 8.16 -5.14
C ASP A 16 21.76 8.24 -3.70
N PHE A 17 21.33 7.29 -2.86
CA PHE A 17 21.81 7.19 -1.48
C PHE A 17 23.19 6.55 -1.43
N SER A 18 24.03 6.97 -0.48
CA SER A 18 25.21 6.21 -0.11
C SER A 18 24.79 4.92 0.60
N GLN A 19 25.70 3.96 0.73
CA GLN A 19 25.41 2.72 1.44
C GLN A 19 25.00 3.00 2.89
N GLU A 20 25.68 3.93 3.55
CA GLU A 20 25.38 4.30 4.94
C GLU A 20 23.99 4.95 5.07
N GLU A 21 23.67 5.89 4.17
CA GLU A 21 22.35 6.52 4.14
C GLU A 21 21.25 5.49 3.88
N ALA A 22 21.49 4.55 2.98
CA ALA A 22 20.54 3.49 2.67
C ALA A 22 20.29 2.58 3.87
N LYS A 23 21.33 2.23 4.62
CA LYS A 23 21.20 1.43 5.85
C LYS A 23 20.36 2.16 6.91
N ASP A 24 20.58 3.46 7.06
CA ASP A 24 19.81 4.28 8.01
C ASP A 24 18.35 4.36 7.60
N GLU A 25 18.06 4.50 6.32
CA GLU A 25 16.70 4.54 5.81
C GLU A 25 15.97 3.22 6.03
N VAL A 26 16.62 2.10 5.80
CA VAL A 26 16.03 0.77 6.07
C VAL A 26 15.73 0.61 7.55
N LYS A 27 16.61 1.06 8.42
CA LYS A 27 16.38 1.04 9.87
C LYS A 27 15.16 1.89 10.23
N TYR A 28 15.03 3.08 9.62
CA TYR A 28 13.87 3.95 9.80
C TYR A 28 12.58 3.24 9.35
N LEU A 29 12.59 2.57 8.20
CA LEU A 29 11.43 1.85 7.70
C LEU A 29 10.97 0.76 8.66
N HIS A 30 11.90 0.00 9.24
CA HIS A 30 11.56 -1.01 10.26
C HIS A 30 10.95 -0.38 11.50
N GLN A 31 11.49 0.75 11.97
CA GLN A 31 10.95 1.47 13.13
C GLN A 31 9.57 2.02 12.84
N TRP A 32 9.38 2.59 11.65
CA TRP A 32 8.08 3.08 11.20
C TRP A 32 7.03 1.96 11.20
N PHE A 33 7.36 0.83 10.59
CA PHE A 33 6.44 -0.31 10.52
C PHE A 33 6.08 -0.81 11.93
N LYS A 34 7.06 -0.89 12.81
CA LYS A 34 6.83 -1.32 14.19
C LYS A 34 5.89 -0.38 14.94
N SER A 35 5.91 0.91 14.61
CA SER A 35 5.06 1.92 15.24
C SER A 35 3.61 1.91 14.75
N LEU A 36 3.31 1.21 13.65
CA LEU A 36 1.97 1.15 13.12
C LEU A 36 1.04 0.41 14.07
N PRO A 37 -0.26 0.79 14.13
CA PRO A 37 -1.23 0.07 14.94
C PRO A 37 -1.45 -1.34 14.41
N GLU A 38 -1.93 -2.24 15.27
CA GLU A 38 -2.20 -3.63 14.90
C GLU A 38 -3.31 -3.76 13.85
N GLU A 39 -4.23 -2.81 13.81
CA GLU A 39 -5.28 -2.74 12.79
C GLU A 39 -5.12 -1.45 11.99
N LEU A 40 -5.04 -1.58 10.68
CA LEU A 40 -4.81 -0.46 9.77
C LEU A 40 -6.08 -0.12 9.01
N LYS A 41 -6.41 1.17 8.97
CA LYS A 41 -7.48 1.69 8.11
C LYS A 41 -6.85 2.12 6.80
N LEU A 42 -7.27 1.47 5.72
CA LEU A 42 -6.65 1.63 4.41
C LEU A 42 -7.69 1.98 3.36
N TYR A 43 -7.24 2.64 2.30
CA TYR A 43 -8.08 3.14 1.22
C TYR A 43 -7.58 2.65 -0.13
N ARG A 44 -8.51 2.35 -1.04
CA ARG A 44 -8.19 1.93 -2.40
C ARG A 44 -9.24 2.47 -3.37
N ILE A 45 -8.80 2.90 -4.55
CA ILE A 45 -9.73 3.29 -5.63
C ILE A 45 -9.81 2.14 -6.63
N ILE A 46 -11.02 1.73 -6.97
CA ILE A 46 -11.28 0.64 -7.89
C ILE A 46 -12.23 1.13 -9.00
N LEU A 47 -11.91 0.79 -10.25
CA LEU A 47 -12.79 1.00 -11.38
C LEU A 47 -13.63 -0.26 -11.60
N ALA A 48 -14.94 -0.09 -11.79
CA ALA A 48 -15.87 -1.17 -12.11
C ALA A 48 -17.12 -0.58 -12.76
N ASP A 49 -17.85 -1.38 -13.52
CA ASP A 49 -19.14 -0.95 -14.05
C ASP A 49 -20.22 -0.95 -12.98
N ASN A 50 -20.10 -1.85 -12.04
CA ASN A 50 -21.03 -2.07 -10.96
C ASN A 50 -20.27 -2.37 -9.67
N LYS A 51 -20.84 -1.93 -8.54
CA LYS A 51 -20.33 -2.27 -7.23
C LYS A 51 -20.18 -3.79 -7.04
N ASN A 52 -21.11 -4.57 -7.59
CA ASN A 52 -21.11 -6.03 -7.47
C ASN A 52 -19.99 -6.71 -8.26
N ASP A 53 -19.33 -6.00 -9.18
CA ASP A 53 -18.20 -6.53 -9.93
C ASP A 53 -16.90 -6.51 -9.14
N ILE A 54 -16.88 -5.86 -7.99
CA ILE A 54 -15.71 -5.79 -7.11
C ILE A 54 -15.58 -7.10 -6.35
N ASN A 55 -14.37 -7.68 -6.39
CA ASN A 55 -14.07 -8.89 -5.61
C ASN A 55 -13.77 -8.51 -4.16
N PHE A 56 -14.80 -8.56 -3.31
CA PHE A 56 -14.67 -8.17 -1.90
C PHE A 56 -13.82 -9.14 -1.06
N LYS A 57 -13.60 -10.36 -1.53
CA LYS A 57 -12.76 -11.34 -0.84
C LYS A 57 -11.28 -11.08 -1.08
N GLN A 58 -10.94 -10.52 -2.23
CA GLN A 58 -9.59 -10.14 -2.61
C GLN A 58 -9.64 -8.82 -3.39
N PRO A 59 -9.85 -7.69 -2.69
CA PRO A 59 -10.10 -6.42 -3.39
C PRO A 59 -8.85 -5.81 -4.02
N GLY A 60 -7.67 -6.36 -3.77
CA GLY A 60 -6.43 -5.92 -4.36
C GLY A 60 -5.30 -5.82 -3.35
N SER A 61 -4.10 -5.53 -3.84
CA SER A 61 -2.87 -5.53 -3.04
C SER A 61 -2.46 -4.15 -2.54
N HIS A 62 -2.71 -3.09 -3.31
CA HIS A 62 -2.13 -1.77 -3.05
C HIS A 62 -3.16 -0.82 -2.46
N TYR A 63 -2.82 -0.24 -1.31
CA TYR A 63 -3.68 0.66 -0.54
C TYR A 63 -2.90 1.89 -0.12
N SER A 64 -3.61 2.94 0.30
CA SER A 64 -3.00 4.10 0.93
C SER A 64 -3.51 4.26 2.35
N THR A 65 -2.65 4.74 3.24
CA THR A 65 -3.04 5.14 4.58
C THR A 65 -3.68 6.52 4.59
N ASN A 66 -3.55 7.29 3.51
CA ASN A 66 -4.01 8.67 3.41
C ASN A 66 -5.01 8.81 2.26
N LYS A 67 -6.26 9.06 2.60
CA LYS A 67 -7.35 9.20 1.63
C LYS A 67 -7.12 10.35 0.64
N ARG A 68 -6.62 11.48 1.13
CA ARG A 68 -6.38 12.67 0.29
C ARG A 68 -5.29 12.38 -0.75
N ASP A 69 -4.18 11.77 -0.32
CA ASP A 69 -3.08 11.44 -1.22
C ASP A 69 -3.54 10.44 -2.28
N LEU A 70 -4.35 9.46 -1.89
CA LEU A 70 -4.92 8.50 -2.82
C LEU A 70 -5.81 9.18 -3.86
N MET A 71 -6.67 10.10 -3.44
CA MET A 71 -7.57 10.82 -4.34
C MET A 71 -6.82 11.67 -5.36
N ASN A 72 -5.61 12.10 -5.03
CA ASN A 72 -4.76 12.91 -5.91
C ASN A 72 -3.79 12.06 -6.73
N SER A 73 -3.77 10.74 -6.55
CA SER A 73 -2.87 9.82 -7.24
C SER A 73 -3.64 8.96 -8.23
N HIS A 74 -3.05 8.75 -9.41
CA HIS A 74 -3.61 7.85 -10.42
C HIS A 74 -3.06 6.42 -10.30
N TYR A 75 -2.03 6.22 -9.47
CA TYR A 75 -1.33 4.93 -9.39
C TYR A 75 -2.14 3.86 -8.66
N PHE A 76 -3.06 4.26 -7.78
CA PHE A 76 -3.87 3.33 -7.00
C PHE A 76 -5.19 2.97 -7.68
N THR A 77 -5.46 3.54 -8.85
CA THR A 77 -6.68 3.27 -9.61
C THR A 77 -6.51 1.99 -10.41
N THR A 78 -7.33 0.98 -10.13
CA THR A 78 -7.24 -0.33 -10.79
C THR A 78 -8.62 -0.84 -11.18
N GLY A 79 -8.62 -1.78 -12.12
CA GLY A 79 -9.83 -2.40 -12.63
C GLY A 79 -10.24 -1.82 -13.96
N VAL A 80 -11.35 -2.33 -14.50
CA VAL A 80 -11.92 -1.90 -15.77
C VAL A 80 -13.39 -1.57 -15.55
N GLY A 81 -13.81 -0.37 -15.95
CA GLY A 81 -15.20 0.01 -15.82
C GLY A 81 -15.42 1.50 -15.94
N SER A 82 -16.69 1.89 -15.97
CA SER A 82 -17.14 3.26 -16.17
C SER A 82 -17.31 4.04 -14.86
N LYS A 83 -17.29 3.35 -13.72
CA LYS A 83 -17.49 3.96 -12.40
C LYS A 83 -16.25 3.81 -11.54
N THR A 84 -16.05 4.79 -10.67
CA THR A 84 -14.94 4.83 -9.73
C THR A 84 -15.48 4.67 -8.31
N PHE A 85 -14.90 3.75 -7.56
CA PHE A 85 -15.31 3.48 -6.18
C PHE A 85 -14.15 3.70 -5.22
N LEU A 86 -14.44 4.36 -4.09
CA LEU A 86 -13.50 4.46 -2.99
C LEU A 86 -13.83 3.37 -1.97
N LEU A 87 -12.91 2.46 -1.79
CA LEU A 87 -13.00 1.36 -0.84
C LEU A 87 -12.25 1.72 0.43
N THR A 88 -12.89 1.55 1.58
CA THR A 88 -12.26 1.69 2.89
C THR A 88 -12.27 0.33 3.59
N VAL A 89 -11.11 -0.11 4.04
CA VAL A 89 -10.96 -1.42 4.69
C VAL A 89 -10.24 -1.29 6.02
N LEU A 90 -10.45 -2.27 6.90
CA LEU A 90 -9.59 -2.54 8.04
C LEU A 90 -8.78 -3.78 7.76
N ALA A 91 -7.47 -3.70 7.96
CA ALA A 91 -6.55 -4.81 7.74
C ALA A 91 -5.71 -5.03 8.98
N ASP A 92 -5.63 -6.29 9.41
CA ASP A 92 -4.67 -6.67 10.45
C ASP A 92 -3.24 -6.43 9.92
N LYS A 93 -2.37 -5.93 10.77
CA LYS A 93 -0.97 -5.63 10.42
C LYS A 93 -0.24 -6.85 9.87
N SER A 94 -0.62 -8.07 10.29
CA SER A 94 -0.04 -9.31 9.79
C SER A 94 -0.32 -9.56 8.30
N LEU A 95 -1.32 -8.90 7.73
CA LEU A 95 -1.64 -8.99 6.31
C LEU A 95 -0.71 -8.16 5.42
N VAL A 96 0.12 -7.30 6.00
CA VAL A 96 1.02 -6.42 5.24
C VAL A 96 2.17 -7.22 4.66
N ASP A 97 2.40 -7.06 3.36
CA ASP A 97 3.62 -7.49 2.69
C ASP A 97 4.69 -6.44 2.96
N LYS A 98 5.52 -6.71 3.95
CA LYS A 98 6.46 -5.73 4.48
C LYS A 98 7.53 -5.34 3.46
N GLU A 99 8.07 -6.30 2.73
CA GLU A 99 9.11 -6.04 1.73
C GLU A 99 8.58 -5.18 0.58
N GLU A 100 7.42 -5.54 0.01
CA GLU A 100 6.81 -4.76 -1.06
C GLU A 100 6.41 -3.37 -0.58
N THR A 101 5.90 -3.25 0.64
CA THR A 101 5.57 -1.96 1.24
C THR A 101 6.81 -1.08 1.36
N PHE A 102 7.92 -1.63 1.84
CA PHE A 102 9.17 -0.89 1.97
C PHE A 102 9.70 -0.46 0.60
N ASN A 103 9.70 -1.36 -0.37
CA ASN A 103 10.17 -1.08 -1.71
C ASN A 103 9.36 0.06 -2.36
N ASN A 104 8.05 0.02 -2.24
CA ASN A 104 7.18 1.05 -2.80
C ASN A 104 7.33 2.40 -2.09
N ARG A 105 7.57 2.39 -0.79
CA ARG A 105 7.83 3.64 -0.05
C ARG A 105 9.16 4.27 -0.45
N VAL A 106 10.14 3.46 -0.84
CA VAL A 106 11.43 3.94 -1.36
C VAL A 106 11.24 4.56 -2.75
N LEU A 107 10.53 3.88 -3.64
CA LEU A 107 10.35 4.33 -5.02
C LEU A 107 9.30 5.45 -5.15
N TYR A 108 8.27 5.43 -4.31
CA TYR A 108 7.13 6.35 -4.39
C TYR A 108 6.78 6.90 -3.00
N PRO A 109 7.69 7.70 -2.38
CA PRO A 109 7.56 8.08 -0.96
C PRO A 109 6.33 8.92 -0.63
N ASN A 110 5.73 9.60 -1.62
CA ASN A 110 4.60 10.50 -1.39
C ASN A 110 3.23 9.80 -1.47
N GLU A 111 3.20 8.49 -1.75
CA GLU A 111 1.94 7.78 -1.96
C GLU A 111 1.38 7.14 -0.69
N ASN A 112 2.15 7.09 0.38
CA ASN A 112 1.74 6.48 1.66
C ASN A 112 1.18 5.07 1.47
N GLU A 113 1.85 4.27 0.61
CA GLU A 113 1.36 2.96 0.21
C GLU A 113 1.60 1.91 1.28
N ILE A 114 0.61 1.04 1.43
CA ILE A 114 0.69 -0.23 2.14
C ILE A 114 0.30 -1.33 1.15
N THR A 115 1.17 -2.31 0.96
CA THR A 115 0.88 -3.46 0.12
C THR A 115 0.46 -4.63 1.00
N LEU A 116 -0.65 -5.27 0.66
CA LEU A 116 -1.17 -6.43 1.39
C LEU A 116 -0.85 -7.72 0.66
N LYS A 117 -0.64 -8.78 1.44
CA LYS A 117 -0.45 -10.15 0.94
C LYS A 117 -1.73 -10.67 0.31
N SER A 118 -1.59 -11.62 -0.60
CA SER A 118 -2.72 -12.39 -1.17
C SER A 118 -3.85 -11.51 -1.71
N LYS A 119 -3.50 -10.39 -2.36
CA LYS A 119 -4.44 -9.45 -2.97
C LYS A 119 -5.48 -8.91 -1.98
N GLY A 120 -5.08 -8.75 -0.73
CA GLY A 120 -5.95 -8.21 0.32
C GLY A 120 -6.92 -9.21 0.92
N LYS A 121 -6.68 -10.51 0.75
CA LYS A 121 -7.51 -11.54 1.38
C LYS A 121 -7.48 -11.37 2.90
N GLY A 122 -8.66 -11.36 3.53
CA GLY A 122 -8.79 -11.25 4.97
C GLY A 122 -9.07 -9.83 5.48
N VAL A 123 -9.11 -8.82 4.60
CA VAL A 123 -9.50 -7.48 5.02
C VAL A 123 -11.00 -7.41 5.35
N LYS A 124 -11.35 -6.48 6.23
CA LYS A 124 -12.74 -6.17 6.55
C LYS A 124 -13.15 -4.91 5.77
N ILE A 125 -14.16 -5.04 4.93
CA ILE A 125 -14.71 -3.90 4.19
C ILE A 125 -15.55 -3.06 5.13
N ILE A 126 -15.21 -1.78 5.27
CA ILE A 126 -15.96 -0.85 6.11
C ILE A 126 -16.94 -0.02 5.29
N ASN A 127 -16.49 0.44 4.12
CA ASN A 127 -17.29 1.35 3.31
C ASN A 127 -16.90 1.26 1.85
N ILE A 128 -17.87 1.48 0.98
CA ILE A 128 -17.69 1.62 -0.46
C ILE A 128 -18.48 2.83 -0.89
N LYS A 129 -17.80 3.78 -1.53
CA LYS A 129 -18.43 5.00 -2.01
C LYS A 129 -18.18 5.17 -3.49
N GLU A 130 -19.22 5.33 -4.27
CA GLU A 130 -19.09 5.72 -5.67
C GLU A 130 -18.69 7.19 -5.75
N LEU A 131 -17.66 7.47 -6.53
CA LEU A 131 -17.13 8.82 -6.68
C LEU A 131 -17.72 9.53 -7.91
#